data_98f12da31f616053f54b33a745334569
#
_entry.id   98f12da31f616053f54b33a745334569
#
_cell.length_a   1.000
_cell.length_b   1.000
_cell.length_c   1.000
_cell.angle_alpha   90.00
_cell.angle_beta   90.00
_cell.angle_gamma   90.00
#
_symmetry.space_group_name_H-M   'P 1'
#
loop_
_entity.id
_entity.type
_entity.pdbx_description
1 polymer ?
#
loop_
_entity_poly.entity_id
_entity_poly.type
_entity_poly.pdbx_seq_one_letter_code
_entity_poly.pdbx_strand_id
1 'polypeptide(L)'
;MVTAITSFIKQFWQAITLVILALITLGSLFPVEHLPAAPGSDKTHHFIAYCALMLPTALRRPKYWLAYALFFIVWSGLIELIQPYVNRYGEWLDMAANAGGVLIAIIISQGVHWLISSRNID
;
A
#
# COMPACT_ATOMS: atom_id res chain seq x y z
N MET A 1 -1.97 22.72 6.08
CA MET A 1 -2.54 21.72 5.16
C MET A 1 -1.92 20.33 5.40
N VAL A 2 -0.60 20.16 5.30
CA VAL A 2 0.05 18.86 5.50
C VAL A 2 -0.27 18.23 6.85
N THR A 3 -0.23 19.00 7.94
CA THR A 3 -0.56 18.52 9.29
C THR A 3 -2.02 18.06 9.42
N ALA A 4 -2.97 18.77 8.79
CA ALA A 4 -4.38 18.41 8.83
C ALA A 4 -4.64 17.10 8.07
N ILE A 5 -4.06 16.93 6.88
CA ILE A 5 -4.17 15.69 6.09
C ILE A 5 -3.53 14.53 6.85
N THR A 6 -2.34 14.73 7.38
CA THR A 6 -1.63 13.71 8.15
C THR A 6 -2.42 13.30 9.39
N SER A 7 -3.01 14.25 10.11
CA SER A 7 -3.84 13.98 11.29
C SER A 7 -5.08 13.17 10.93
N PHE A 8 -5.76 13.52 9.83
CA PHE A 8 -6.90 12.77 9.31
C PHE A 8 -6.52 11.33 8.99
N ILE A 9 -5.44 11.14 8.23
CA ILE A 9 -4.96 9.79 7.87
C ILE A 9 -4.62 8.98 9.13
N LYS A 10 -3.92 9.59 10.10
CA LYS A 10 -3.57 8.92 11.36
C LYS A 10 -4.79 8.56 12.19
N GLN A 11 -5.83 9.37 12.16
CA GLN A 11 -7.08 9.12 12.90
C GLN A 11 -7.84 7.93 12.31
N PHE A 12 -7.94 7.87 10.99
CA PHE A 12 -8.73 6.86 10.28
C PHE A 12 -7.88 5.76 9.61
N TRP A 13 -6.64 5.58 10.06
CA TRP A 13 -5.68 4.69 9.40
C TRP A 13 -6.19 3.26 9.20
N GLN A 14 -6.90 2.70 10.17
CA GLN A 14 -7.45 1.33 10.07
C GLN A 14 -8.52 1.23 8.98
N ALA A 15 -9.46 2.16 8.97
CA ALA A 15 -10.53 2.18 7.97
C ALA A 15 -9.97 2.37 6.56
N ILE A 16 -9.03 3.32 6.38
CA ILE A 16 -8.37 3.59 5.11
C ILE A 16 -7.60 2.34 4.64
N THR A 17 -6.82 1.74 5.54
CA THR A 17 -6.03 0.54 5.24
C THR A 17 -6.92 -0.63 4.82
N LEU A 18 -8.01 -0.89 5.56
CA LEU A 18 -8.94 -1.97 5.25
C LEU A 18 -9.63 -1.77 3.90
N VAL A 19 -10.06 -0.55 3.59
CA VAL A 19 -10.69 -0.23 2.30
C VAL A 19 -9.70 -0.45 1.16
N ILE A 20 -8.48 0.04 1.29
CA ILE A 20 -7.45 -0.13 0.24
C ILE A 20 -7.10 -1.61 0.08
N LEU A 21 -6.93 -2.35 1.18
CA LEU A 21 -6.64 -3.79 1.13
C LEU A 21 -7.76 -4.57 0.44
N ALA A 22 -9.01 -4.24 0.73
CA ALA A 22 -10.17 -4.85 0.07
C ALA A 22 -10.20 -4.55 -1.43
N LEU A 23 -9.95 -3.29 -1.83
CA LEU A 23 -9.92 -2.88 -3.24
C LEU A 23 -8.77 -3.56 -3.98
N ILE A 24 -7.59 -3.66 -3.39
CA ILE A 24 -6.44 -4.36 -3.97
C ILE A 24 -6.78 -5.85 -4.18
N THR A 25 -7.32 -6.50 -3.15
CA THR A 25 -7.65 -7.92 -3.19
C THR A 25 -8.71 -8.21 -4.24
N LEU A 26 -9.80 -7.44 -4.26
CA LEU A 26 -10.88 -7.59 -5.24
C LEU A 26 -10.38 -7.32 -6.66
N GLY A 27 -9.64 -6.22 -6.87
CA GLY A 27 -9.10 -5.86 -8.18
C GLY A 27 -8.08 -6.86 -8.69
N SER A 28 -7.26 -7.43 -7.81
CA SER A 28 -6.23 -8.41 -8.17
C SER A 28 -6.80 -9.79 -8.50
N LEU A 29 -7.92 -10.16 -7.92
CA LEU A 29 -8.57 -11.46 -8.11
C LEU A 29 -9.74 -11.40 -9.11
N PHE A 30 -10.09 -10.21 -9.61
CA PHE A 30 -11.12 -10.03 -10.62
C PHE A 30 -10.57 -10.41 -12.00
N PRO A 31 -11.34 -11.12 -12.87
CA PRO A 31 -10.86 -11.49 -14.20
C PRO A 31 -10.47 -10.27 -15.04
N VAL A 32 -9.34 -10.38 -15.77
CA VAL A 32 -8.74 -9.26 -16.54
C VAL A 32 -9.74 -8.69 -17.58
N GLU A 33 -10.51 -9.54 -18.20
CA GLU A 33 -11.49 -9.18 -19.24
C GLU A 33 -12.60 -8.24 -18.76
N HIS A 34 -12.80 -8.15 -17.44
CA HIS A 34 -13.81 -7.28 -16.83
C HIS A 34 -13.20 -6.01 -16.21
N LEU A 35 -11.88 -5.83 -16.28
CA LEU A 35 -11.20 -4.65 -15.74
C LEU A 35 -11.10 -3.55 -16.78
N PRO A 36 -11.34 -2.27 -16.39
CA PRO A 36 -11.12 -1.15 -17.29
C PRO A 36 -9.63 -0.98 -17.59
N ALA A 37 -9.31 -0.51 -18.80
CA ALA A 37 -7.95 -0.15 -19.14
C ALA A 37 -7.50 1.07 -18.31
N ALA A 38 -6.27 1.01 -17.77
CA ALA A 38 -5.66 2.09 -17.02
C ALA A 38 -4.30 2.46 -17.61
N PRO A 39 -3.90 3.75 -17.59
CA PRO A 39 -2.58 4.15 -18.10
C PRO A 39 -1.45 3.62 -17.19
N GLY A 40 -0.27 3.43 -17.76
CA GLY A 40 0.92 2.93 -17.07
C GLY A 40 1.06 1.42 -17.14
N SER A 41 2.17 0.92 -16.60
CA SER A 41 2.44 -0.52 -16.53
C SER A 41 1.72 -1.16 -15.35
N ASP A 42 1.52 -2.47 -15.43
CA ASP A 42 0.94 -3.26 -14.36
C ASP A 42 1.77 -3.14 -13.05
N LYS A 43 3.09 -3.23 -13.18
CA LYS A 43 4.03 -3.08 -12.05
C LYS A 43 3.95 -1.69 -11.39
N THR A 44 3.73 -0.65 -12.16
CA THR A 44 3.50 0.71 -11.64
C THR A 44 2.22 0.76 -10.80
N HIS A 45 1.14 0.13 -11.27
CA HIS A 45 -0.12 0.06 -10.52
C HIS A 45 0.05 -0.69 -9.21
N HIS A 46 0.75 -1.82 -9.20
CA HIS A 46 1.08 -2.58 -7.99
C HIS A 46 1.89 -1.75 -7.00
N PHE A 47 2.93 -1.10 -7.48
CA PHE A 47 3.79 -0.24 -6.66
C PHE A 47 3.00 0.88 -5.98
N ILE A 48 2.18 1.62 -6.73
CA ILE A 48 1.35 2.72 -6.22
C ILE A 48 0.31 2.19 -5.22
N ALA A 49 -0.36 1.09 -5.54
CA ALA A 49 -1.39 0.50 -4.69
C ALA A 49 -0.83 0.09 -3.32
N TYR A 50 0.32 -0.58 -3.28
CA TYR A 50 0.94 -1.00 -2.02
C TYR A 50 1.62 0.14 -1.27
N CYS A 51 2.07 1.17 -1.96
CA CYS A 51 2.48 2.42 -1.32
C CYS A 51 1.29 3.07 -0.58
N ALA A 52 0.15 3.21 -1.25
CA ALA A 52 -1.08 3.72 -0.65
C ALA A 52 -1.58 2.86 0.50
N LEU A 53 -1.45 1.52 0.39
CA LEU A 53 -1.84 0.58 1.44
C LEU A 53 -1.02 0.74 2.72
N MET A 54 0.29 0.88 2.59
CA MET A 54 1.20 0.97 3.74
C MET A 54 1.22 2.37 4.37
N LEU A 55 0.97 3.41 3.60
CA LEU A 55 1.18 4.78 4.05
C LEU A 55 0.39 5.16 5.33
N PRO A 56 -0.90 4.84 5.48
CA PRO A 56 -1.62 5.15 6.71
C PRO A 56 -1.01 4.49 7.95
N THR A 57 -0.64 3.22 7.85
CA THR A 57 0.02 2.47 8.93
C THR A 57 1.39 3.06 9.26
N ALA A 58 2.18 3.39 8.24
CA ALA A 58 3.50 3.98 8.42
C ALA A 58 3.44 5.38 9.07
N LEU A 59 2.44 6.18 8.72
CA LEU A 59 2.21 7.50 9.34
C LEU A 59 1.72 7.39 10.78
N ARG A 60 0.83 6.44 11.07
CA ARG A 60 0.29 6.23 12.42
C ARG A 60 1.33 5.63 13.36
N ARG A 61 2.14 4.70 12.88
CA ARG A 61 3.13 3.92 13.63
C ARG A 61 2.55 3.22 14.86
N PRO A 62 1.55 2.33 14.69
CA PRO A 62 1.11 1.50 15.79
C PRO A 62 2.26 0.60 16.27
N LYS A 63 2.14 0.02 17.46
CA LYS A 63 3.20 -0.77 18.11
C LYS A 63 3.86 -1.80 17.18
N TYR A 64 3.07 -2.47 16.33
CA TYR A 64 3.56 -3.53 15.45
C TYR A 64 3.52 -3.11 13.96
N TRP A 65 3.83 -1.88 13.64
CA TRP A 65 3.73 -1.36 12.28
C TRP A 65 4.61 -2.10 11.26
N LEU A 66 5.76 -2.63 11.68
CA LEU A 66 6.61 -3.47 10.81
C LEU A 66 5.98 -4.84 10.54
N ALA A 67 5.21 -5.39 11.49
CA ALA A 67 4.45 -6.61 11.26
C ALA A 67 3.35 -6.41 10.21
N TYR A 68 2.72 -5.23 10.18
CA TYR A 68 1.78 -4.88 9.11
C TYR A 68 2.47 -4.82 7.74
N ALA A 69 3.67 -4.24 7.67
CA ALA A 69 4.46 -4.20 6.43
C ALA A 69 4.75 -5.62 5.93
N LEU A 70 5.19 -6.50 6.81
CA LEU A 70 5.44 -7.91 6.47
C LEU A 70 4.15 -8.61 6.04
N PHE A 71 3.05 -8.38 6.74
CA PHE A 71 1.75 -8.94 6.38
C PHE A 71 1.33 -8.54 4.97
N PHE A 72 1.47 -7.28 4.59
CA PHE A 72 1.11 -6.82 3.25
C PHE A 72 1.95 -7.46 2.16
N ILE A 73 3.25 -7.65 2.41
CA ILE A 73 4.15 -8.34 1.47
C ILE A 73 3.76 -9.80 1.33
N VAL A 74 3.52 -10.50 2.43
CA VAL A 74 3.06 -11.90 2.42
C VAL A 74 1.70 -12.03 1.73
N TRP A 75 0.78 -11.12 2.02
CA TRP A 75 -0.54 -11.07 1.38
C TRP A 75 -0.42 -10.90 -0.13
N SER A 76 0.48 -10.02 -0.58
CA SER A 76 0.76 -9.84 -2.00
C SER A 76 1.25 -11.13 -2.66
N GLY A 77 2.12 -11.88 -2.00
CA GLY A 77 2.58 -13.18 -2.47
C GLY A 77 1.46 -14.22 -2.56
N LEU A 78 0.56 -14.24 -1.58
CA LEU A 78 -0.62 -15.12 -1.61
C LEU A 78 -1.55 -14.78 -2.80
N ILE A 79 -1.77 -13.50 -3.07
CA ILE A 79 -2.55 -13.05 -4.23
C ILE A 79 -1.89 -13.55 -5.52
N GLU A 80 -0.57 -13.41 -5.66
CA GLU A 80 0.15 -13.90 -6.84
C GLU A 80 -0.02 -15.42 -7.05
N LEU A 81 -0.07 -16.19 -5.97
CA LEU A 81 -0.29 -17.63 -6.03
C LEU A 81 -1.73 -18.00 -6.42
N ILE A 82 -2.71 -17.16 -6.07
CA ILE A 82 -4.12 -17.40 -6.35
C ILE A 82 -4.50 -16.91 -7.76
N GLN A 83 -3.85 -15.88 -8.28
CA GLN A 83 -4.20 -15.25 -9.56
C GLN A 83 -4.36 -16.21 -10.73
N PRO A 84 -3.49 -17.25 -10.94
CA PRO A 84 -3.68 -18.20 -12.02
C PRO A 84 -5.03 -18.95 -11.97
N TYR A 85 -5.59 -19.15 -10.78
CA TYR A 85 -6.87 -19.85 -10.60
C TYR A 85 -8.10 -18.99 -10.95
N VAL A 86 -7.91 -17.67 -11.10
CA VAL A 86 -8.98 -16.72 -11.45
C VAL A 86 -8.71 -16.03 -12.79
N ASN A 87 -8.01 -16.71 -13.70
CA ASN A 87 -7.66 -16.21 -15.03
C ASN A 87 -6.86 -14.90 -15.00
N ARG A 88 -5.86 -14.84 -14.08
CA ARG A 88 -4.90 -13.75 -13.96
C ARG A 88 -3.48 -14.31 -14.07
N TYR A 89 -2.52 -13.45 -14.43
CA TYR A 89 -1.11 -13.83 -14.44
C TYR A 89 -0.47 -13.46 -13.11
N GLY A 90 0.08 -14.47 -12.40
CA GLY A 90 0.93 -14.25 -11.23
C GLY A 90 2.39 -14.10 -11.65
N GLU A 91 3.04 -13.02 -11.25
CA GLU A 91 4.46 -12.75 -11.50
C GLU A 91 5.20 -12.36 -10.23
N TRP A 92 6.37 -12.95 -10.00
CA TRP A 92 7.21 -12.58 -8.84
C TRP A 92 7.69 -11.13 -8.91
N LEU A 93 7.83 -10.55 -10.11
CA LEU A 93 8.16 -9.14 -10.28
C LEU A 93 7.04 -8.22 -9.78
N ASP A 94 5.78 -8.64 -9.82
CA ASP A 94 4.67 -7.90 -9.25
C ASP A 94 4.77 -7.88 -7.72
N MET A 95 5.15 -9.00 -7.10
CA MET A 95 5.43 -9.04 -5.67
C MET A 95 6.61 -8.12 -5.29
N ALA A 96 7.66 -8.09 -6.12
CA ALA A 96 8.78 -7.17 -5.91
C ALA A 96 8.35 -5.70 -6.01
N ALA A 97 7.49 -5.34 -6.97
CA ALA A 97 6.91 -4.00 -7.08
C ALA A 97 6.06 -3.64 -5.86
N ASN A 98 5.27 -4.59 -5.35
CA ASN A 98 4.46 -4.42 -4.15
C ASN A 98 5.34 -4.14 -2.91
N ALA A 99 6.40 -4.92 -2.72
CA ALA A 99 7.38 -4.72 -1.65
C ALA A 99 8.08 -3.36 -1.78
N GLY A 100 8.43 -2.96 -2.99
CA GLY A 100 8.98 -1.63 -3.27
C GLY A 100 8.04 -0.50 -2.87
N GLY A 101 6.74 -0.65 -3.16
CA GLY A 101 5.70 0.30 -2.74
C GLY A 101 5.62 0.44 -1.22
N VAL A 102 5.63 -0.68 -0.51
CA VAL A 102 5.65 -0.70 0.97
C VAL A 102 6.87 0.04 1.52
N LEU A 103 8.07 -0.21 0.97
CA LEU A 103 9.30 0.46 1.39
C LEU A 103 9.26 1.97 1.15
N ILE A 104 8.79 2.40 -0.02
CA ILE A 104 8.68 3.83 -0.33
C ILE A 104 7.69 4.53 0.61
N ALA A 105 6.57 3.90 0.96
CA ALA A 105 5.63 4.44 1.94
C ALA A 105 6.29 4.66 3.30
N ILE A 106 7.13 3.74 3.75
CA ILE A 106 7.88 3.86 4.99
C ILE A 106 8.86 5.05 4.92
N ILE A 107 9.59 5.20 3.82
CA ILE A 107 10.52 6.31 3.60
C ILE A 107 9.77 7.65 3.59
N ILE A 108 8.65 7.73 2.87
CA ILE A 108 7.81 8.94 2.83
C ILE A 108 7.33 9.29 4.24
N SER A 109 6.86 8.30 5.01
CA SER A 109 6.38 8.54 6.37
C SER A 109 7.47 9.09 7.30
N GLN A 110 8.69 8.61 7.16
CA GLN A 110 9.84 9.12 7.93
C GLN A 110 10.13 10.57 7.58
N GLY A 111 10.09 10.92 6.29
CA GLY A 111 10.25 12.31 5.84
C GLY A 111 9.16 13.23 6.40
N VAL A 112 7.91 12.77 6.38
CA VAL A 112 6.78 13.53 6.94
C VAL A 112 6.94 13.74 8.45
N HIS A 113 7.32 12.70 9.19
CA HIS A 113 7.57 12.81 10.63
C HIS A 113 8.70 13.81 10.94
N TRP A 114 9.77 13.76 10.17
CA TRP A 114 10.88 14.70 10.32
C TRP A 114 10.44 16.14 10.07
N LEU A 115 9.70 16.39 8.97
CA LEU A 115 9.20 17.73 8.63
C LEU A 115 8.26 18.30 9.69
N ILE A 116 7.39 17.48 10.27
CA ILE A 116 6.47 17.91 11.32
C ILE A 116 7.25 18.21 12.61
N SER A 117 8.21 17.36 12.95
CA SER A 117 9.04 17.53 14.14
C SER A 117 9.89 18.81 14.07
N SER A 118 10.50 19.09 12.92
CA SER A 118 11.34 20.28 12.74
C SER A 118 10.57 21.60 12.84
N ARG A 119 9.27 21.60 12.46
CA ARG A 119 8.42 22.79 12.58
C ARG A 119 7.96 23.10 14.00
N ASN A 120 8.06 22.13 14.91
CA ASN A 120 7.66 22.32 16.30
C ASN A 120 8.81 22.78 17.21
N ILE A 121 10.00 23.01 16.64
CA ILE A 121 11.20 23.46 17.37
C ILE A 121 11.39 24.99 17.26
N ASP A 122 10.71 25.65 16.32
CA ASP A 122 10.69 27.10 16.14
C ASP A 122 9.49 27.72 16.89
#